data_9ea16dcfc80148884bb2cbc67de7747f
#
_entry.id   9ea16dcfc80148884bb2cbc67de7747f
#
_cell.length_a   1.000
_cell.length_b   1.000
_cell.length_c   1.000
_cell.angle_alpha   90.00
_cell.angle_beta   90.00
_cell.angle_gamma   90.00
#
_symmetry.space_group_name_H-M   'P 1'
#
loop_
_entity.id
_entity.type
_entity.pdbx_description
1 polymer ?
#
loop_
_entity_poly.entity_id
_entity_poly.type
_entity_poly.pdbx_seq_one_letter_code
_entity_poly.pdbx_strand_id
1 'polypeptide(L)'
;MSPFLFILEIADALLWLASHDYDILAVAAHAALETGWGKSNIFIEGKNLFCIKGDGIECRTIEYKDGNPVVIIAKFKKYDSYIECAKDYDRIIREEYPLAYKFRNKPISYFLALSKEGWATDPMYFQKLLWVYDYLLKGGS
;
A
#
# COMPACT_ATOMS: atom_id res chain seq x y z
N MET A 1 8.76 -14.78 2.15
CA MET A 1 8.25 -14.45 3.51
C MET A 1 6.78 -14.87 3.58
N SER A 2 6.36 -15.52 4.66
CA SER A 2 4.94 -15.83 4.84
C SER A 2 4.14 -14.56 5.13
N PRO A 3 2.82 -14.55 4.91
CA PRO A 3 1.99 -13.39 5.28
C PRO A 3 2.17 -12.96 6.72
N PHE A 4 2.25 -13.91 7.64
CA PHE A 4 2.45 -13.62 9.05
C PHE A 4 3.79 -12.94 9.33
N LEU A 5 4.87 -13.44 8.73
CA LEU A 5 6.21 -12.85 8.87
C LEU A 5 6.27 -11.44 8.27
N PHE A 6 5.58 -11.21 7.15
CA PHE A 6 5.50 -9.87 6.56
C PHE A 6 4.87 -8.87 7.54
N ILE A 7 3.74 -9.24 8.14
CA ILE A 7 3.07 -8.37 9.12
C ILE A 7 3.96 -8.09 10.32
N LEU A 8 4.65 -9.10 10.84
CA LEU A 8 5.61 -8.92 11.95
C LEU A 8 6.73 -7.95 11.57
N GLU A 9 7.24 -8.07 10.36
CA GLU A 9 8.34 -7.22 9.88
C GLU A 9 7.94 -5.74 9.85
N ILE A 10 6.72 -5.41 9.45
CA ILE A 10 6.26 -4.03 9.32
C ILE A 10 5.38 -3.57 10.48
N ALA A 11 5.32 -4.33 11.57
CA ALA A 11 4.38 -4.08 12.67
C ALA A 11 4.51 -2.68 13.27
N ASP A 12 5.74 -2.18 13.45
CA ASP A 12 5.94 -0.84 14.01
C ASP A 12 5.39 0.26 13.11
N ALA A 13 5.54 0.11 11.80
CA ALA A 13 4.98 1.06 10.83
C ALA A 13 3.45 1.03 10.85
N LEU A 14 2.87 -0.16 10.93
CA LEU A 14 1.41 -0.32 11.03
C LEU A 14 0.88 0.32 12.31
N LEU A 15 1.58 0.12 13.43
CA LEU A 15 1.19 0.73 14.71
C LEU A 15 1.27 2.25 14.65
N TRP A 16 2.30 2.79 14.01
CA TRP A 16 2.42 4.24 13.82
C TRP A 16 1.22 4.80 13.06
N LEU A 17 0.82 4.14 11.97
CA LEU A 17 -0.36 4.53 11.19
C LEU A 17 -1.64 4.41 12.01
N ALA A 18 -1.80 3.33 12.77
CA ALA A 18 -2.96 3.13 13.64
C ALA A 18 -3.06 4.25 14.68
N SER A 19 -1.92 4.74 15.20
CA SER A 19 -1.89 5.85 16.14
C SER A 19 -2.28 7.20 15.51
N HIS A 20 -2.36 7.24 14.18
CA HIS A 20 -2.81 8.40 13.40
C HIS A 20 -4.19 8.16 12.76
N ASP A 21 -5.00 7.32 13.40
CA ASP A 21 -6.39 7.03 13.05
C ASP A 21 -6.59 6.25 11.75
N TYR A 22 -5.57 5.55 11.26
CA TYR A 22 -5.76 4.58 10.19
C TYR A 22 -6.26 3.26 10.77
N ASP A 23 -7.16 2.59 10.07
CA ASP A 23 -7.49 1.21 10.41
C ASP A 23 -6.28 0.33 10.14
N ILE A 24 -5.79 -0.39 11.15
CA ILE A 24 -4.55 -1.14 11.06
C ILE A 24 -4.61 -2.25 10.00
N LEU A 25 -5.74 -2.96 9.91
CA LEU A 25 -5.88 -4.02 8.91
C LEU A 25 -6.04 -3.45 7.50
N ALA A 26 -6.62 -2.27 7.35
CA ALA A 26 -6.72 -1.62 6.06
C ALA A 26 -5.34 -1.24 5.51
N VAL A 27 -4.49 -0.62 6.34
CA VAL A 27 -3.13 -0.27 5.88
C VAL A 27 -2.26 -1.51 5.70
N ALA A 28 -2.46 -2.55 6.51
CA ALA A 28 -1.80 -3.84 6.32
C ALA A 28 -2.18 -4.47 4.98
N ALA A 29 -3.46 -4.45 4.63
CA ALA A 29 -3.95 -4.97 3.34
C ALA A 29 -3.36 -4.19 2.17
N HIS A 30 -3.30 -2.87 2.28
CA HIS A 30 -2.72 -2.01 1.26
C HIS A 30 -1.24 -2.33 1.05
N ALA A 31 -0.47 -2.41 2.15
CA ALA A 31 0.95 -2.76 2.08
C ALA A 31 1.17 -4.16 1.51
N ALA A 32 0.35 -5.14 1.91
CA ALA A 32 0.46 -6.51 1.42
C ALA A 32 0.21 -6.60 -0.08
N LEU A 33 -0.82 -5.91 -0.57
CA LEU A 33 -1.11 -5.87 -2.00
C LEU A 33 0.03 -5.22 -2.79
N GLU A 34 0.51 -4.08 -2.32
CA GLU A 34 1.53 -3.31 -3.04
C GLU A 34 2.90 -3.99 -3.07
N THR A 35 3.23 -4.77 -2.05
CA THR A 35 4.55 -5.42 -1.95
C THR A 35 4.53 -6.90 -2.32
N GLY A 36 3.36 -7.45 -2.66
CA GLY A 36 3.22 -8.90 -2.83
C GLY A 36 3.61 -9.65 -1.56
N TRP A 37 3.13 -9.18 -0.41
CA TRP A 37 3.45 -9.73 0.91
C TRP A 37 4.96 -9.69 1.22
N GLY A 38 5.61 -8.58 0.84
CA GLY A 38 7.02 -8.35 1.12
C GLY A 38 7.99 -9.00 0.15
N LYS A 39 7.53 -9.48 -1.00
CA LYS A 39 8.37 -10.18 -1.99
C LYS A 39 8.99 -9.25 -3.02
N SER A 40 8.46 -8.03 -3.20
CA SER A 40 8.93 -7.12 -4.24
C SER A 40 10.31 -6.53 -3.92
N ASN A 41 11.08 -6.23 -4.97
CA ASN A 41 12.37 -5.55 -4.83
C ASN A 41 12.22 -4.15 -4.23
N ILE A 42 11.13 -3.49 -4.54
CA ILE A 42 10.84 -2.15 -4.00
C ILE A 42 10.75 -2.20 -2.47
N PHE A 43 10.12 -3.22 -1.93
CA PHE A 43 10.06 -3.44 -0.49
C PHE A 43 11.42 -3.87 0.09
N ILE A 44 12.04 -4.90 -0.52
CA ILE A 44 13.27 -5.49 0.02
C ILE A 44 14.41 -4.49 0.03
N GLU A 45 14.64 -3.79 -1.09
CA GLU A 45 15.74 -2.83 -1.22
C GLU A 45 15.41 -1.45 -0.68
N GLY A 46 14.14 -1.04 -0.79
CA GLY A 46 13.74 0.33 -0.50
C GLY A 46 12.98 0.54 0.80
N LYS A 47 12.60 -0.52 1.49
CA LYS A 47 11.70 -0.42 2.66
C LYS A 47 10.44 0.38 2.33
N ASN A 48 9.99 0.28 1.09
CA ASN A 48 8.83 0.99 0.56
C ASN A 48 7.62 0.06 0.62
N LEU A 49 6.70 0.36 1.52
CA LEU A 49 5.56 -0.50 1.83
C LEU A 49 4.40 -0.33 0.85
N PHE A 50 4.34 0.79 0.14
CA PHE A 50 3.16 1.18 -0.61
C PHE A 50 3.44 1.51 -2.07
N CYS A 51 4.61 1.15 -2.57
CA CYS A 51 5.06 1.47 -3.94
C CYS A 51 4.99 2.97 -4.24
N ILE A 52 5.44 3.78 -3.28
CA ILE A 52 5.46 5.23 -3.42
C ILE A 52 6.53 5.61 -4.46
N LYS A 53 6.09 6.32 -5.50
CA LYS A 53 6.97 6.75 -6.60
C LYS A 53 7.85 7.93 -6.17
N GLY A 54 9.05 7.97 -6.72
CA GLY A 54 10.02 9.03 -6.48
C GLY A 54 11.44 8.54 -6.77
N ASP A 55 12.44 9.40 -6.60
CA ASP A 55 13.84 9.03 -6.83
C ASP A 55 14.28 7.92 -5.87
N GLY A 56 14.91 6.88 -6.42
CA GLY A 56 15.39 5.76 -5.62
C GLY A 56 15.65 4.53 -6.48
N ILE A 57 14.72 3.58 -6.44
CA ILE A 57 14.85 2.30 -7.15
C ILE A 57 14.10 2.38 -8.47
N GLU A 58 14.79 2.01 -9.57
CA GLU A 58 14.17 1.87 -10.88
C GLU A 58 13.72 0.43 -11.07
N CYS A 59 12.43 0.23 -11.36
CA CYS A 59 11.85 -1.11 -11.54
C CYS A 59 10.87 -1.13 -12.71
N ARG A 60 10.72 -2.31 -13.30
CA ARG A 60 9.59 -2.57 -14.20
C ARG A 60 8.33 -2.73 -13.37
N THR A 61 7.25 -2.15 -13.85
CA THR A 61 5.94 -2.26 -13.22
C THR A 61 4.84 -2.30 -14.28
N ILE A 62 3.64 -2.73 -13.88
CA ILE A 62 2.49 -2.77 -14.78
C ILE A 62 1.57 -1.60 -14.43
N GLU A 63 1.26 -0.80 -15.44
CA GLU A 63 0.22 0.21 -15.37
C GLU A 63 -0.90 -0.16 -16.34
N TYR A 64 -2.11 0.32 -16.10
CA TYR A 64 -3.25 0.04 -16.96
C TYR A 64 -3.61 1.29 -17.74
N LYS A 65 -3.69 1.16 -19.08
CA LYS A 65 -4.14 2.22 -20.01
C LYS A 65 -5.38 1.71 -20.72
N ASP A 66 -6.47 2.43 -20.58
CA ASP A 66 -7.78 2.04 -21.14
C ASP A 66 -8.15 0.59 -20.76
N GLY A 67 -7.87 0.21 -19.51
CA GLY A 67 -8.15 -1.13 -18.99
C GLY A 67 -7.15 -2.21 -19.40
N ASN A 68 -6.14 -1.89 -20.19
CA ASN A 68 -5.15 -2.85 -20.69
C ASN A 68 -3.82 -2.73 -19.95
N PRO A 69 -3.20 -3.86 -19.53
CA PRO A 69 -1.90 -3.82 -18.85
C PRO A 69 -0.78 -3.41 -19.81
N VAL A 70 0.10 -2.52 -19.33
CA VAL A 70 1.27 -2.04 -20.06
C VAL A 70 2.46 -2.09 -19.12
N VAL A 71 3.58 -2.64 -19.57
CA VAL A 71 4.83 -2.65 -18.80
C VAL A 71 5.53 -1.32 -18.99
N ILE A 72 5.86 -0.67 -17.86
CA ILE A 72 6.64 0.57 -17.86
C ILE A 72 7.82 0.46 -16.91
N ILE A 73 8.77 1.38 -17.04
CA ILE A 73 9.85 1.53 -16.07
C ILE A 73 9.54 2.75 -15.22
N ALA A 74 9.52 2.58 -13.91
CA ALA A 74 9.22 3.65 -12.97
C ALA A 74 10.24 3.68 -11.84
N LYS A 75 10.37 4.82 -11.19
CA LYS A 75 11.23 5.00 -10.02
C LYS A 75 10.41 5.05 -8.75
N PHE A 76 10.91 4.41 -7.70
CA PHE A 76 10.26 4.29 -6.41
C PHE A 76 11.18 4.74 -5.30
N LYS A 77 10.63 5.41 -4.28
CA LYS A 77 11.41 5.94 -3.17
C LYS A 77 12.05 4.83 -2.35
N LYS A 78 13.24 5.14 -1.80
CA LYS A 78 13.90 4.35 -0.76
C LYS A 78 13.77 5.07 0.57
N TYR A 79 13.52 4.31 1.63
CA TYR A 79 13.40 4.83 2.98
C TYR A 79 14.43 4.18 3.90
N ASP A 80 14.86 4.89 4.93
CA ASP A 80 15.80 4.37 5.93
C ASP A 80 15.14 3.37 6.87
N SER A 81 13.81 3.50 7.07
CA SER A 81 13.04 2.61 7.92
C SER A 81 11.60 2.48 7.42
N TYR A 82 10.89 1.46 7.90
CA TYR A 82 9.47 1.29 7.58
C TYR A 82 8.63 2.43 8.16
N ILE A 83 9.00 2.93 9.34
CA ILE A 83 8.28 4.06 9.96
C ILE A 83 8.43 5.32 9.12
N GLU A 84 9.61 5.56 8.54
CA GLU A 84 9.80 6.72 7.63
C GLU A 84 8.90 6.61 6.41
N CYS A 85 8.74 5.40 5.86
CA CYS A 85 7.80 5.15 4.78
C CYS A 85 6.36 5.44 5.24
N ALA A 86 5.98 4.98 6.42
CA ALA A 86 4.64 5.21 6.97
C ALA A 86 4.34 6.72 7.14
N LYS A 87 5.31 7.48 7.60
CA LYS A 87 5.18 8.95 7.74
C LYS A 87 4.98 9.63 6.39
N ASP A 88 5.72 9.22 5.38
CA ASP A 88 5.58 9.76 4.02
C ASP A 88 4.23 9.36 3.42
N TYR A 89 3.80 8.12 3.65
CA TYR A 89 2.48 7.65 3.23
C TYR A 89 1.37 8.52 3.84
N ASP A 90 1.41 8.77 5.15
CA ASP A 90 0.42 9.63 5.82
C ASP A 90 0.40 11.03 5.21
N ARG A 91 1.57 11.60 4.93
CA ARG A 91 1.65 12.91 4.28
C ARG A 91 0.98 12.90 2.90
N ILE A 92 1.29 11.88 2.08
CA ILE A 92 0.73 11.75 0.73
C ILE A 92 -0.78 11.57 0.78
N ILE A 93 -1.28 10.68 1.65
CA ILE A 93 -2.73 10.45 1.80
C ILE A 93 -3.42 11.75 2.21
N ARG A 94 -2.86 12.45 3.21
CA ARG A 94 -3.45 13.69 3.70
C ARG A 94 -3.47 14.80 2.63
N GLU A 95 -2.39 14.93 1.85
CA GLU A 95 -2.25 16.03 0.89
C GLU A 95 -2.88 15.74 -0.47
N GLU A 96 -2.85 14.48 -0.93
CA GLU A 96 -3.19 14.14 -2.32
C GLU A 96 -4.43 13.24 -2.44
N TYR A 97 -4.87 12.62 -1.33
CA TYR A 97 -6.02 11.70 -1.34
C TYR A 97 -7.01 12.09 -0.24
N PRO A 98 -7.68 13.24 -0.38
CA PRO A 98 -8.50 13.79 0.71
C PRO A 98 -9.69 12.92 1.11
N LEU A 99 -10.31 12.19 0.19
CA LEU A 99 -11.40 11.28 0.55
C LEU A 99 -10.87 10.06 1.30
N ALA A 100 -9.77 9.49 0.83
CA ALA A 100 -9.12 8.38 1.54
C ALA A 100 -8.70 8.84 2.95
N TYR A 101 -8.12 10.01 3.08
CA TYR A 101 -7.75 10.55 4.39
C TYR A 101 -8.96 10.69 5.31
N LYS A 102 -10.06 11.21 4.80
CA LYS A 102 -11.30 11.39 5.56
C LYS A 102 -11.83 10.06 6.11
N PHE A 103 -11.71 8.99 5.32
CA PHE A 103 -12.25 7.68 5.67
C PHE A 103 -11.16 6.67 6.10
N ARG A 104 -9.99 7.13 6.51
CA ARG A 104 -8.85 6.26 6.80
C ARG A 104 -9.06 5.27 7.95
N ASN A 105 -10.09 5.48 8.77
CA ASN A 105 -10.46 4.55 9.84
C ASN A 105 -11.64 3.64 9.48
N LYS A 106 -12.11 3.70 8.23
CA LYS A 106 -13.22 2.88 7.72
C LYS A 106 -12.71 2.07 6.52
N PRO A 107 -12.37 0.80 6.69
CA PRO A 107 -11.62 0.04 5.68
C PRO A 107 -12.21 0.06 4.27
N ILE A 108 -13.48 -0.29 4.13
CA ILE A 108 -14.09 -0.39 2.80
C ILE A 108 -14.18 0.98 2.13
N SER A 109 -14.58 2.00 2.89
CA SER A 109 -14.63 3.38 2.38
C SER A 109 -13.25 3.89 1.98
N TYR A 110 -12.23 3.55 2.78
CA TYR A 110 -10.83 3.90 2.48
C TYR A 110 -10.36 3.29 1.17
N PHE A 111 -10.60 1.99 0.97
CA PHE A 111 -10.22 1.29 -0.27
C PHE A 111 -10.93 1.88 -1.49
N LEU A 112 -12.23 2.15 -1.37
CA LEU A 112 -12.99 2.74 -2.46
C LEU A 112 -12.45 4.14 -2.80
N ALA A 113 -12.14 4.95 -1.79
CA ALA A 113 -11.59 6.28 -1.99
C ALA A 113 -10.20 6.22 -2.65
N LEU A 114 -9.31 5.33 -2.19
CA LEU A 114 -8.00 5.12 -2.83
C LEU A 114 -8.15 4.80 -4.32
N SER A 115 -9.08 3.90 -4.64
CA SER A 115 -9.34 3.50 -6.02
C SER A 115 -9.88 4.67 -6.85
N LYS A 116 -10.85 5.39 -6.33
CA LYS A 116 -11.47 6.52 -7.04
C LYS A 116 -10.53 7.71 -7.20
N GLU A 117 -9.69 7.96 -6.21
CA GLU A 117 -8.73 9.07 -6.27
C GLU A 117 -7.46 8.72 -7.03
N GLY A 118 -7.35 7.49 -7.55
CA GLY A 118 -6.31 7.13 -8.51
C GLY A 118 -5.00 6.67 -7.92
N TRP A 119 -5.00 6.01 -6.75
CA TRP A 119 -3.76 5.43 -6.21
C TRP A 119 -3.11 4.48 -7.20
N ALA A 120 -3.91 3.69 -7.91
CA ALA A 120 -3.46 2.76 -8.93
C ALA A 120 -4.36 2.82 -10.16
N THR A 121 -3.81 2.39 -11.31
CA THR A 121 -4.52 2.40 -12.59
C THR A 121 -5.29 1.08 -12.85
N ASP A 122 -5.07 0.05 -12.03
CA ASP A 122 -5.72 -1.25 -12.16
C ASP A 122 -7.24 -1.11 -11.95
N PRO A 123 -8.07 -1.50 -12.94
CA PRO A 123 -9.52 -1.40 -12.82
C PRO A 123 -10.11 -2.31 -11.74
N MET A 124 -9.35 -3.33 -11.29
CA MET A 124 -9.75 -4.28 -10.24
C MET A 124 -9.14 -3.92 -8.87
N TYR A 125 -8.58 -2.72 -8.72
CA TYR A 125 -7.81 -2.38 -7.52
C TYR A 125 -8.63 -2.49 -6.23
N PHE A 126 -9.84 -1.95 -6.25
CA PHE A 126 -10.73 -2.02 -5.09
C PHE A 126 -11.02 -3.47 -4.68
N GLN A 127 -11.35 -4.33 -5.65
CA GLN A 127 -11.63 -5.75 -5.39
C GLN A 127 -10.41 -6.47 -4.83
N LYS A 128 -9.22 -6.17 -5.36
CA LYS A 128 -7.97 -6.76 -4.86
C LYS A 128 -7.70 -6.36 -3.42
N LEU A 129 -7.93 -5.11 -3.06
CA LEU A 129 -7.82 -4.66 -1.67
C LEU A 129 -8.80 -5.40 -0.76
N LEU A 130 -10.04 -5.57 -1.20
CA LEU A 130 -11.06 -6.30 -0.44
C LEU A 130 -10.65 -7.76 -0.22
N TRP A 131 -10.10 -8.44 -1.24
CA TRP A 131 -9.65 -9.82 -1.11
C TRP A 131 -8.54 -9.96 -0.08
N VAL A 132 -7.55 -9.07 -0.10
CA VAL A 132 -6.46 -9.09 0.88
C VAL A 132 -6.97 -8.78 2.28
N TYR A 133 -7.84 -7.82 2.41
CA TYR A 133 -8.44 -7.46 3.68
C TYR A 133 -9.26 -8.61 4.28
N ASP A 134 -10.09 -9.27 3.48
CA ASP A 134 -10.87 -10.44 3.88
C ASP A 134 -9.94 -11.58 4.35
N TYR A 135 -8.85 -11.82 3.62
CA TYR A 135 -7.85 -12.81 4.00
C TYR A 135 -7.26 -12.51 5.38
N LEU A 136 -6.92 -11.25 5.64
CA LEU A 136 -6.40 -10.82 6.95
C LEU A 136 -7.45 -10.96 8.06
N LEU A 137 -8.71 -10.61 7.79
CA LEU A 137 -9.79 -10.76 8.76
C LEU A 137 -9.98 -12.21 9.18
N LYS A 138 -9.75 -13.15 8.27
CA LYS A 138 -9.88 -14.59 8.53
C LYS A 138 -8.61 -15.21 9.12
N GLY A 139 -7.65 -14.39 9.53
CA GLY A 139 -6.40 -14.85 10.12
C GLY A 139 -5.46 -15.52 9.13
N GLY A 140 -5.59 -15.19 7.84
CA GLY A 140 -4.73 -15.75 6.80
C GLY A 140 -5.17 -17.14 6.31
N SER A 141 -6.44 -17.46 6.44
CA SER A 141 -6.99 -18.77 6.01
C SER A 141 -8.02 -18.65 4.91
#